data_87852eab8b778e13dff08476e14b857f
#
_entry.id   87852eab8b778e13dff08476e14b857f
#
_cell.length_a   1.000
_cell.length_b   1.000
_cell.length_c   1.000
_cell.angle_alpha   90.00
_cell.angle_beta   90.00
_cell.angle_gamma   90.00
#
_symmetry.space_group_name_H-M   'P 1'
#
loop_
_entity.id
_entity.type
_entity.pdbx_description
1 polymer ?
#
loop_
_entity_poly.entity_id
_entity_poly.type
_entity_poly.pdbx_seq_one_letter_code
_entity_poly.pdbx_strand_id
1 'polypeptide(L)'
;MEKEIDLKESFDFYDQTYLKTYNLNKSIRYQLNLLDSLDMFTRKHSENVATVTCNLCKKLHCTKGFTEYCVTCAYIHDIGKMFISQNILQKNGKLTDEEFEIMKTHTTLGYQLCLKDKALRPYYAGPYYHHEALDGTGYPQGLLKKDIPYEAQIIRVADEFDAIVSKRQYKSHINISDALKIIIENTQPSPNASQGTGFTNAGKNNKLVVKKLISVVLDDTEYEIVYVHMIHIYVFLFKYVSIDVSE
;
A
#
# COMPACT_ATOMS: atom_id res chain seq x y z
N MET A 1 5.32 -43.18 6.36
CA MET A 1 4.71 -42.97 5.03
C MET A 1 4.20 -41.54 5.01
N GLU A 2 5.09 -40.64 4.63
CA GLU A 2 4.73 -39.25 4.41
C GLU A 2 3.94 -39.17 3.10
N LYS A 3 2.73 -38.60 3.18
CA LYS A 3 1.96 -38.28 1.98
C LYS A 3 2.67 -37.15 1.27
N GLU A 4 3.28 -37.45 0.12
CA GLU A 4 3.62 -36.43 -0.86
C GLU A 4 2.34 -35.64 -1.17
N ILE A 5 2.35 -34.36 -0.78
CA ILE A 5 1.29 -33.43 -1.17
C ILE A 5 1.51 -33.17 -2.65
N ASP A 6 0.58 -33.64 -3.48
CA ASP A 6 0.61 -33.43 -4.93
C ASP A 6 0.43 -31.92 -5.21
N LEU A 7 1.55 -31.25 -5.51
CA LEU A 7 1.62 -29.83 -5.82
C LEU A 7 0.94 -29.46 -7.16
N LYS A 8 0.29 -30.40 -7.83
CA LYS A 8 -0.35 -30.17 -9.13
C LYS A 8 -1.75 -29.56 -9.06
N GLU A 9 -2.39 -29.56 -7.88
CA GLU A 9 -3.70 -28.93 -7.67
C GLU A 9 -3.68 -27.70 -6.77
N SER A 10 -2.51 -27.16 -6.44
CA SER A 10 -2.46 -25.89 -5.75
C SER A 10 -2.94 -24.80 -6.71
N PHE A 11 -4.05 -24.18 -6.36
CA PHE A 11 -4.59 -22.99 -7.00
C PHE A 11 -3.46 -21.95 -7.21
N ASP A 12 -2.94 -21.84 -8.41
CA ASP A 12 -1.89 -20.84 -8.72
C ASP A 12 -2.54 -19.48 -8.87
N PHE A 13 -2.65 -18.81 -7.75
CA PHE A 13 -3.20 -17.47 -7.62
C PHE A 13 -2.53 -16.46 -8.56
N TYR A 14 -1.23 -16.62 -8.83
CA TYR A 14 -0.50 -15.80 -9.76
C TYR A 14 -1.11 -15.79 -11.17
N ASP A 15 -1.60 -16.93 -11.65
CA ASP A 15 -2.18 -17.05 -13.00
C ASP A 15 -3.56 -16.35 -13.11
N GLN A 16 -4.20 -16.01 -12.00
CA GLN A 16 -5.48 -15.32 -11.97
C GLN A 16 -5.39 -13.82 -11.66
N THR A 17 -4.17 -13.30 -11.44
CA THR A 17 -3.93 -11.90 -11.13
C THR A 17 -3.23 -11.17 -12.27
N TYR A 18 -3.24 -9.85 -12.19
CA TYR A 18 -2.42 -8.98 -13.03
C TYR A 18 -0.92 -9.35 -12.99
N LEU A 19 -0.47 -10.05 -11.95
CA LEU A 19 0.93 -10.43 -11.74
C LEU A 19 1.44 -11.42 -12.77
N LYS A 20 0.58 -12.22 -13.43
CA LYS A 20 1.02 -13.16 -14.48
C LYS A 20 1.68 -12.43 -15.66
N THR A 21 1.34 -11.15 -15.89
CA THR A 21 1.96 -10.33 -16.93
C THR A 21 3.41 -9.96 -16.62
N TYR A 22 3.86 -10.14 -15.38
CA TYR A 22 5.19 -9.77 -14.90
C TYR A 22 6.19 -10.92 -14.85
N ASN A 23 5.82 -12.11 -15.27
CA ASN A 23 6.73 -13.28 -15.36
C ASN A 23 7.64 -13.44 -14.13
N LEU A 24 7.06 -13.34 -12.93
CA LEU A 24 7.79 -13.50 -11.68
C LEU A 24 8.48 -14.87 -11.63
N ASN A 25 9.67 -14.90 -11.02
CA ASN A 25 10.40 -16.15 -10.91
C ASN A 25 9.62 -17.15 -10.00
N LYS A 26 9.79 -18.46 -10.25
CA LYS A 26 9.08 -19.53 -9.52
C LYS A 26 9.24 -19.46 -8.01
N SER A 27 10.41 -19.00 -7.53
CA SER A 27 10.67 -18.85 -6.08
C SER A 27 9.79 -17.77 -5.46
N ILE A 28 9.61 -16.64 -6.14
CA ILE A 28 8.72 -15.56 -5.68
C ILE A 28 7.27 -16.02 -5.72
N ARG A 29 6.85 -16.73 -6.78
CA ARG A 29 5.51 -17.32 -6.86
C ARG A 29 5.20 -18.23 -5.67
N TYR A 30 6.14 -19.12 -5.32
CA TYR A 30 5.99 -19.99 -4.16
C TYR A 30 5.85 -19.20 -2.86
N GLN A 31 6.67 -18.16 -2.68
CA GLN A 31 6.61 -17.29 -1.50
C GLN A 31 5.32 -16.48 -1.44
N LEU A 32 4.79 -16.06 -2.59
CA LEU A 32 3.49 -15.39 -2.65
C LEU A 32 2.33 -16.33 -2.29
N ASN A 33 2.46 -17.63 -2.58
CA ASN A 33 1.49 -18.63 -2.11
C ASN A 33 1.49 -18.81 -0.58
N LEU A 34 2.57 -18.40 0.12
CA LEU A 34 2.56 -18.35 1.59
C LEU A 34 1.56 -17.31 2.12
N LEU A 35 1.19 -16.31 1.32
CA LEU A 35 0.11 -15.39 1.65
C LEU A 35 -1.26 -16.09 1.71
N ASP A 36 -1.39 -17.29 1.16
CA ASP A 36 -2.56 -18.13 1.34
C ASP A 36 -2.77 -18.56 2.81
N SER A 37 -1.72 -18.48 3.63
CA SER A 37 -1.81 -18.65 5.09
C SER A 37 -2.37 -17.42 5.81
N LEU A 38 -2.43 -16.27 5.14
CA LEU A 38 -3.09 -15.08 5.64
C LEU A 38 -4.61 -15.23 5.48
N ASP A 39 -5.35 -14.51 6.31
CA ASP A 39 -6.80 -14.45 6.13
C ASP A 39 -7.15 -13.86 4.75
N MET A 40 -8.32 -14.24 4.24
CA MET A 40 -8.80 -13.87 2.90
C MET A 40 -8.84 -12.35 2.69
N PHE A 41 -9.06 -11.56 3.73
CA PHE A 41 -9.14 -10.10 3.62
C PHE A 41 -7.75 -9.48 3.44
N THR A 42 -6.76 -9.92 4.22
CA THR A 42 -5.37 -9.46 4.08
C THR A 42 -4.81 -9.83 2.71
N ARG A 43 -5.12 -11.04 2.24
CA ARG A 43 -4.75 -11.49 0.91
C ARG A 43 -5.35 -10.60 -0.18
N LYS A 44 -6.68 -10.41 -0.18
CA LYS A 44 -7.36 -9.58 -1.18
C LYS A 44 -6.86 -8.14 -1.16
N HIS A 45 -6.61 -7.60 0.02
CA HIS A 45 -5.97 -6.30 0.19
C HIS A 45 -4.61 -6.23 -0.50
N SER A 46 -3.73 -7.19 -0.25
CA SER A 46 -2.40 -7.23 -0.89
C SER A 46 -2.46 -7.26 -2.41
N GLU A 47 -3.43 -8.00 -2.98
CA GLU A 47 -3.70 -8.05 -4.42
C GLU A 47 -4.12 -6.69 -4.98
N ASN A 48 -5.07 -6.05 -4.30
CA ASN A 48 -5.57 -4.75 -4.69
C ASN A 48 -4.45 -3.70 -4.63
N VAL A 49 -3.69 -3.67 -3.53
CA VAL A 49 -2.54 -2.76 -3.37
C VAL A 49 -1.50 -2.97 -4.47
N ALA A 50 -1.19 -4.23 -4.82
CA ALA A 50 -0.27 -4.54 -5.91
C ALA A 50 -0.81 -4.06 -7.28
N THR A 51 -2.11 -4.21 -7.52
CA THR A 51 -2.78 -3.74 -8.74
C THR A 51 -2.74 -2.20 -8.84
N VAL A 52 -3.11 -1.50 -7.76
CA VAL A 52 -3.05 -0.03 -7.71
C VAL A 52 -1.61 0.45 -7.89
N THR A 53 -0.63 -0.19 -7.23
CA THR A 53 0.80 0.12 -7.37
C THR A 53 1.27 -0.04 -8.83
N CYS A 54 0.86 -1.11 -9.51
CA CYS A 54 1.16 -1.31 -10.93
C CYS A 54 0.65 -0.15 -11.80
N ASN A 55 -0.61 0.23 -11.60
CA ASN A 55 -1.24 1.31 -12.36
C ASN A 55 -0.60 2.67 -12.04
N LEU A 56 -0.24 2.92 -10.77
CA LEU A 56 0.54 4.10 -10.37
C LEU A 56 1.90 4.14 -11.07
N CYS A 57 2.65 3.05 -11.06
CA CYS A 57 3.95 2.98 -11.74
C CYS A 57 3.83 3.27 -13.24
N LYS A 58 2.80 2.76 -13.92
CA LYS A 58 2.52 3.08 -15.33
C LYS A 58 2.26 4.57 -15.54
N LYS A 59 1.43 5.20 -14.69
CA LYS A 59 1.12 6.64 -14.75
C LYS A 59 2.30 7.54 -14.38
N LEU A 60 3.23 7.01 -13.58
CA LEU A 60 4.49 7.67 -13.21
C LEU A 60 5.59 7.45 -14.25
N HIS A 61 5.31 6.71 -15.33
CA HIS A 61 6.27 6.35 -16.38
C HIS A 61 7.50 5.61 -15.84
N CYS A 62 7.32 4.78 -14.81
CA CYS A 62 8.37 3.94 -14.28
C CYS A 62 8.86 2.91 -15.32
N THR A 63 10.13 2.54 -15.24
CA THR A 63 10.65 1.44 -16.08
C THR A 63 9.95 0.13 -15.74
N LYS A 64 9.93 -0.81 -16.71
CA LYS A 64 9.34 -2.14 -16.49
C LYS A 64 9.94 -2.83 -15.26
N GLY A 65 11.26 -2.86 -15.15
CA GLY A 65 11.95 -3.52 -14.02
C GLY A 65 11.61 -2.89 -12.66
N PHE A 66 11.53 -1.54 -12.59
CA PHE A 66 11.12 -0.88 -11.36
C PHE A 66 9.65 -1.12 -11.03
N THR A 67 8.78 -1.21 -12.05
CA THR A 67 7.36 -1.56 -11.85
C THR A 67 7.21 -2.97 -11.28
N GLU A 68 7.91 -3.96 -11.86
CA GLU A 68 7.92 -5.34 -11.35
C GLU A 68 8.41 -5.41 -9.90
N TYR A 69 9.45 -4.67 -9.59
CA TYR A 69 9.99 -4.55 -8.24
C TYR A 69 8.95 -3.96 -7.27
N CYS A 70 8.35 -2.81 -7.61
CA CYS A 70 7.32 -2.16 -6.78
C CYS A 70 6.11 -3.07 -6.56
N VAL A 71 5.63 -3.75 -7.62
CA VAL A 71 4.48 -4.67 -7.55
C VAL A 71 4.79 -5.83 -6.60
N THR A 72 5.99 -6.41 -6.67
CA THR A 72 6.39 -7.47 -5.76
C THR A 72 6.48 -6.97 -4.31
N CYS A 73 7.09 -5.80 -4.09
CA CYS A 73 7.12 -5.16 -2.78
C CYS A 73 5.71 -4.91 -2.22
N ALA A 74 4.79 -4.40 -3.07
CA ALA A 74 3.41 -4.14 -2.69
C ALA A 74 2.66 -5.43 -2.33
N TYR A 75 2.91 -6.51 -3.07
CA TYR A 75 2.24 -7.78 -2.83
C TYR A 75 2.59 -8.37 -1.46
N ILE A 76 3.83 -8.20 -1.02
CA ILE A 76 4.31 -8.75 0.26
C ILE A 76 4.37 -7.72 1.40
N HIS A 77 3.86 -6.49 1.20
CA HIS A 77 4.02 -5.42 2.20
C HIS A 77 3.51 -5.83 3.58
N ASP A 78 2.44 -6.59 3.63
CA ASP A 78 1.76 -7.05 4.83
C ASP A 78 2.14 -8.48 5.30
N ILE A 79 3.16 -9.11 4.69
CA ILE A 79 3.53 -10.50 4.99
C ILE A 79 3.81 -10.75 6.47
N GLY A 80 4.28 -9.74 7.19
CA GLY A 80 4.54 -9.83 8.63
C GLY A 80 3.30 -10.02 9.48
N LYS A 81 2.09 -9.77 8.95
CA LYS A 81 0.82 -10.00 9.65
C LYS A 81 0.60 -11.48 10.01
N MET A 82 1.26 -12.41 9.30
CA MET A 82 1.22 -13.82 9.67
C MET A 82 1.75 -14.11 11.09
N PHE A 83 2.50 -13.20 11.67
CA PHE A 83 3.04 -13.32 13.03
C PHE A 83 2.22 -12.54 14.08
N ILE A 84 1.18 -11.84 13.65
CA ILE A 84 0.27 -11.08 14.53
C ILE A 84 -0.88 -11.98 14.96
N SER A 85 -1.24 -11.90 16.25
CA SER A 85 -2.37 -12.68 16.80
C SER A 85 -3.66 -12.39 16.05
N GLN A 86 -4.42 -13.45 15.73
CA GLN A 86 -5.74 -13.34 15.09
C GLN A 86 -6.72 -12.51 15.92
N ASN A 87 -6.61 -12.50 17.23
CA ASN A 87 -7.45 -11.67 18.11
C ASN A 87 -7.25 -10.17 17.86
N ILE A 88 -6.04 -9.77 17.43
CA ILE A 88 -5.73 -8.38 17.07
C ILE A 88 -6.13 -8.11 15.61
N LEU A 89 -5.78 -9.03 14.70
CA LEU A 89 -6.08 -8.88 13.26
C LEU A 89 -7.57 -8.80 12.97
N GLN A 90 -8.37 -9.60 13.68
CA GLN A 90 -9.82 -9.75 13.47
C GLN A 90 -10.65 -8.99 14.52
N LYS A 91 -10.03 -8.12 15.34
CA LYS A 91 -10.75 -7.40 16.37
C LYS A 91 -11.85 -6.52 15.80
N ASN A 92 -13.07 -6.72 16.32
CA ASN A 92 -14.19 -5.84 16.04
C ASN A 92 -14.02 -4.50 16.77
N GLY A 93 -13.80 -3.42 16.03
CA GLY A 93 -13.66 -2.08 16.58
C GLY A 93 -12.23 -1.56 16.57
N LYS A 94 -11.98 -0.51 17.35
CA LYS A 94 -10.65 0.11 17.43
C LYS A 94 -9.70 -0.74 18.26
N LEU A 95 -8.44 -0.84 17.83
CA LEU A 95 -7.36 -1.39 18.63
C LEU A 95 -7.09 -0.44 19.82
N THR A 96 -6.69 -1.00 20.98
CA THR A 96 -6.09 -0.21 22.04
C THR A 96 -4.70 0.28 21.60
N ASP A 97 -4.11 1.20 22.36
CA ASP A 97 -2.77 1.70 22.03
C ASP A 97 -1.74 0.56 22.08
N GLU A 98 -1.84 -0.35 23.05
CA GLU A 98 -0.95 -1.52 23.16
C GLU A 98 -1.14 -2.49 22.00
N GLU A 99 -2.38 -2.77 21.59
CA GLU A 99 -2.67 -3.61 20.45
C GLU A 99 -2.19 -2.98 19.14
N PHE A 100 -2.28 -1.66 19.05
CA PHE A 100 -1.77 -0.94 17.88
C PHE A 100 -0.24 -0.98 17.82
N GLU A 101 0.46 -0.88 18.95
CA GLU A 101 1.92 -1.09 18.98
C GLU A 101 2.29 -2.51 18.52
N ILE A 102 1.53 -3.54 18.94
CA ILE A 102 1.73 -4.91 18.45
C ILE A 102 1.45 -4.98 16.94
N MET A 103 0.36 -4.35 16.46
CA MET A 103 0.04 -4.32 15.04
C MET A 103 1.17 -3.71 14.21
N LYS A 104 1.79 -2.62 14.67
CA LYS A 104 2.92 -1.97 13.96
C LYS A 104 4.11 -2.90 13.76
N THR A 105 4.28 -3.90 14.63
CA THR A 105 5.42 -4.84 14.51
C THR A 105 5.38 -5.69 13.23
N HIS A 106 4.23 -5.78 12.50
CA HIS A 106 4.20 -6.52 11.24
C HIS A 106 5.22 -6.01 10.24
N THR A 107 5.55 -4.70 10.27
CA THR A 107 6.57 -4.12 9.37
C THR A 107 7.96 -4.68 9.64
N THR A 108 8.36 -4.73 10.90
CA THR A 108 9.67 -5.26 11.31
C THR A 108 9.74 -6.78 11.20
N LEU A 109 8.64 -7.49 11.47
CA LEU A 109 8.56 -8.94 11.31
C LEU A 109 8.60 -9.35 9.83
N GLY A 110 7.91 -8.61 8.96
CA GLY A 110 7.99 -8.80 7.51
C GLY A 110 9.39 -8.53 6.96
N TYR A 111 10.04 -7.46 7.42
CA TYR A 111 11.43 -7.16 7.11
C TYR A 111 12.37 -8.31 7.51
N GLN A 112 12.26 -8.82 8.74
CA GLN A 112 13.07 -9.93 9.22
C GLN A 112 12.84 -11.20 8.39
N LEU A 113 11.61 -11.47 7.99
CA LEU A 113 11.30 -12.58 7.10
C LEU A 113 12.01 -12.43 5.76
N CYS A 114 11.93 -11.24 5.15
CA CYS A 114 12.62 -10.95 3.89
C CYS A 114 14.13 -11.13 4.01
N LEU A 115 14.75 -10.73 5.12
CA LEU A 115 16.19 -10.90 5.29
C LEU A 115 16.63 -12.37 5.37
N LYS A 116 15.77 -13.24 5.93
CA LYS A 116 16.04 -14.68 6.07
C LYS A 116 15.86 -15.45 4.76
N ASP A 117 14.99 -14.98 3.88
CA ASP A 117 14.71 -15.62 2.60
C ASP A 117 15.44 -14.90 1.46
N LYS A 118 16.33 -15.63 0.77
CA LYS A 118 17.14 -15.06 -0.33
C LYS A 118 16.29 -14.51 -1.47
N ALA A 119 15.13 -15.13 -1.75
CA ALA A 119 14.23 -14.70 -2.83
C ALA A 119 13.46 -13.44 -2.47
N LEU A 120 13.09 -13.27 -1.20
CA LEU A 120 12.36 -12.10 -0.73
C LEU A 120 13.28 -10.94 -0.35
N ARG A 121 14.56 -11.22 -0.08
CA ARG A 121 15.52 -10.21 0.41
C ARG A 121 15.56 -8.93 -0.43
N PRO A 122 15.52 -8.96 -1.78
CA PRO A 122 15.53 -7.72 -2.56
C PRO A 122 14.30 -6.82 -2.33
N TYR A 123 13.21 -7.39 -1.84
CA TYR A 123 11.90 -6.72 -1.75
C TYR A 123 11.54 -6.25 -0.34
N TYR A 124 12.48 -6.25 0.59
CA TYR A 124 12.25 -5.89 2.00
C TYR A 124 11.69 -4.47 2.17
N ALA A 125 11.88 -3.58 1.21
CA ALA A 125 11.42 -2.21 1.27
C ALA A 125 9.87 -2.13 1.36
N GLY A 126 9.15 -3.05 0.73
CA GLY A 126 7.69 -3.14 0.85
C GLY A 126 7.25 -3.32 2.31
N PRO A 127 7.56 -4.46 2.94
CA PRO A 127 7.21 -4.69 4.33
C PRO A 127 7.72 -3.64 5.30
N TYR A 128 8.95 -3.16 5.11
CA TYR A 128 9.60 -2.34 6.13
C TYR A 128 9.18 -0.88 6.12
N TYR A 129 8.90 -0.28 4.94
CA TYR A 129 8.76 1.16 4.83
C TYR A 129 7.36 1.64 4.37
N HIS A 130 6.42 0.75 4.04
CA HIS A 130 5.11 1.16 3.50
C HIS A 130 4.28 2.02 4.46
N HIS A 131 4.55 1.99 5.75
CA HIS A 131 3.91 2.84 6.75
C HIS A 131 4.74 4.07 7.15
N GLU A 132 5.92 4.27 6.58
CA GLU A 132 6.65 5.52 6.76
C GLU A 132 5.89 6.67 6.10
N ALA A 133 5.86 7.84 6.74
CA ALA A 133 5.17 9.04 6.28
C ALA A 133 6.20 10.15 6.02
N LEU A 134 6.02 10.92 4.95
CA LEU A 134 7.03 11.90 4.52
C LEU A 134 7.30 12.99 5.56
N ASP A 135 6.37 13.21 6.48
CA ASP A 135 6.45 14.16 7.59
C ASP A 135 7.15 13.58 8.84
N GLY A 136 7.59 12.32 8.81
CA GLY A 136 8.24 11.62 9.92
C GLY A 136 7.29 11.06 10.97
N THR A 137 5.97 11.13 10.77
CA THR A 137 4.97 10.57 11.71
C THR A 137 4.67 9.10 11.47
N GLY A 138 5.34 8.50 10.46
CA GLY A 138 5.20 7.09 10.13
C GLY A 138 5.97 6.15 11.05
N TYR A 139 5.98 4.88 10.71
CA TYR A 139 6.70 3.82 11.43
C TYR A 139 7.26 2.79 10.46
N PRO A 140 8.25 1.97 10.84
CA PRO A 140 8.76 1.75 12.19
C PRO A 140 9.88 2.74 12.62
N GLN A 141 10.45 3.52 11.71
CA GLN A 141 11.62 4.35 11.99
C GLN A 141 11.31 5.85 12.09
N GLY A 142 10.14 6.31 11.62
CA GLY A 142 9.79 7.72 11.57
C GLY A 142 10.69 8.51 10.59
N LEU A 143 10.95 7.93 9.42
CA LEU A 143 11.82 8.51 8.42
C LEU A 143 11.21 9.76 7.78
N LEU A 144 12.05 10.70 7.41
CA LEU A 144 11.65 11.85 6.60
C LEU A 144 11.70 11.52 5.10
N LYS A 145 10.97 12.30 4.29
CA LYS A 145 10.81 12.13 2.85
C LYS A 145 12.08 11.68 2.12
N LYS A 146 13.23 12.32 2.40
CA LYS A 146 14.51 12.06 1.71
C LYS A 146 15.07 10.66 1.96
N ASP A 147 14.68 10.06 3.10
CA ASP A 147 15.22 8.79 3.58
C ASP A 147 14.25 7.62 3.28
N ILE A 148 12.99 7.93 2.85
CA ILE A 148 12.00 6.92 2.49
C ILE A 148 12.18 6.51 1.03
N PRO A 149 12.42 5.22 0.71
CA PRO A 149 12.51 4.72 -0.66
C PRO A 149 11.28 5.08 -1.50
N TYR A 150 11.49 5.39 -2.78
CA TYR A 150 10.40 5.87 -3.64
C TYR A 150 9.29 4.81 -3.84
N GLU A 151 9.66 3.55 -3.95
CA GLU A 151 8.73 2.43 -3.98
C GLU A 151 7.80 2.40 -2.75
N ALA A 152 8.35 2.65 -1.56
CA ALA A 152 7.56 2.70 -0.34
C ALA A 152 6.58 3.88 -0.33
N GLN A 153 6.96 5.02 -0.89
CA GLN A 153 6.05 6.17 -1.04
C GLN A 153 4.89 5.86 -2.00
N ILE A 154 5.14 5.07 -3.05
CA ILE A 154 4.10 4.63 -4.00
C ILE A 154 3.17 3.63 -3.31
N ILE A 155 3.74 2.62 -2.63
CA ILE A 155 2.98 1.57 -1.95
C ILE A 155 2.11 2.16 -0.85
N ARG A 156 2.63 3.11 -0.07
CA ARG A 156 1.86 3.80 0.98
C ARG A 156 0.58 4.41 0.45
N VAL A 157 0.63 5.10 -0.69
CA VAL A 157 -0.55 5.73 -1.29
C VAL A 157 -1.55 4.68 -1.79
N ALA A 158 -1.05 3.59 -2.37
CA ALA A 158 -1.88 2.48 -2.84
C ALA A 158 -2.55 1.74 -1.67
N ASP A 159 -1.79 1.47 -0.60
CA ASP A 159 -2.26 0.82 0.62
C ASP A 159 -3.34 1.66 1.32
N GLU A 160 -3.08 2.95 1.53
CA GLU A 160 -4.03 3.87 2.14
C GLU A 160 -5.33 3.95 1.33
N PHE A 161 -5.25 4.02 -0.01
CA PHE A 161 -6.41 4.03 -0.88
C PHE A 161 -7.24 2.75 -0.72
N ASP A 162 -6.63 1.57 -0.87
CA ASP A 162 -7.35 0.31 -0.73
C ASP A 162 -7.91 0.13 0.69
N ALA A 163 -7.16 0.50 1.72
CA ALA A 163 -7.62 0.41 3.10
C ALA A 163 -8.88 1.27 3.39
N ILE A 164 -9.07 2.36 2.65
CA ILE A 164 -10.24 3.23 2.80
C ILE A 164 -11.42 2.71 1.97
N VAL A 165 -11.20 2.30 0.70
CA VAL A 165 -12.29 1.94 -0.22
C VAL A 165 -12.74 0.50 -0.12
N SER A 166 -11.87 -0.42 0.31
CA SER A 166 -12.22 -1.84 0.43
C SER A 166 -13.17 -2.12 1.57
N LYS A 167 -14.14 -3.01 1.32
CA LYS A 167 -15.01 -3.57 2.37
C LYS A 167 -14.16 -4.32 3.38
N ARG A 168 -13.99 -3.75 4.57
CA ARG A 168 -13.56 -4.53 5.74
C ARG A 168 -14.81 -4.97 6.51
N GLN A 169 -14.76 -6.10 7.20
CA GLN A 169 -15.88 -6.68 7.95
C GLN A 169 -16.61 -5.68 8.88
N TYR A 170 -16.01 -4.53 9.18
CA TYR A 170 -16.38 -3.62 10.25
C TYR A 170 -16.56 -2.15 9.82
N LYS A 171 -16.47 -1.82 8.52
CA LYS A 171 -16.64 -0.44 8.05
C LYS A 171 -17.76 -0.35 7.01
N SER A 172 -18.64 0.64 7.19
CA SER A 172 -19.48 1.15 6.10
C SER A 172 -18.58 1.66 4.96
N HIS A 173 -19.00 1.44 3.72
CA HIS A 173 -18.28 1.96 2.56
C HIS A 173 -18.10 3.47 2.67
N ILE A 174 -16.85 3.91 2.53
CA ILE A 174 -16.56 5.28 2.16
C ILE A 174 -16.60 5.32 0.63
N ASN A 175 -17.28 6.28 0.05
CA ASN A 175 -17.27 6.45 -1.39
C ASN A 175 -15.88 6.89 -1.86
N ILE A 176 -15.56 6.63 -3.13
CA ILE A 176 -14.25 6.91 -3.69
C ILE A 176 -13.88 8.39 -3.61
N SER A 177 -14.86 9.29 -3.77
CA SER A 177 -14.62 10.73 -3.66
C SER A 177 -14.15 11.14 -2.27
N ASP A 178 -14.74 10.58 -1.22
CA ASP A 178 -14.33 10.87 0.15
C ASP A 178 -12.99 10.23 0.50
N ALA A 179 -12.72 9.03 -0.03
CA ALA A 179 -11.40 8.40 0.07
C ALA A 179 -10.30 9.27 -0.55
N LEU A 180 -10.53 9.77 -1.76
CA LEU A 180 -9.58 10.66 -2.44
C LEU A 180 -9.38 11.96 -1.68
N LYS A 181 -10.43 12.55 -1.08
CA LYS A 181 -10.28 13.76 -0.24
C LYS A 181 -9.33 13.50 0.92
N ILE A 182 -9.53 12.42 1.67
CA ILE A 182 -8.66 12.04 2.80
C ILE A 182 -7.19 11.93 2.35
N ILE A 183 -6.95 11.22 1.24
CA ILE A 183 -5.60 11.01 0.70
C ILE A 183 -4.96 12.32 0.23
N ILE A 184 -5.75 13.23 -0.37
CA ILE A 184 -5.29 14.56 -0.79
C ILE A 184 -4.96 15.40 0.44
N GLU A 185 -5.81 15.41 1.47
CA GLU A 185 -5.55 16.11 2.73
C GLU A 185 -4.24 15.65 3.37
N ASN A 186 -3.92 14.36 3.29
CA ASN A 186 -2.66 13.78 3.75
C ASN A 186 -1.43 14.23 2.92
N THR A 187 -1.61 14.98 1.84
CA THR A 187 -0.48 15.63 1.14
C THR A 187 -0.13 17.00 1.71
N GLN A 188 -0.99 17.56 2.58
CA GLN A 188 -0.78 18.86 3.19
C GLN A 188 0.01 18.72 4.49
N PRO A 189 0.85 19.72 4.81
CA PRO A 189 1.52 19.76 6.12
C PRO A 189 0.49 19.70 7.25
N SER A 190 0.81 18.96 8.30
CA SER A 190 -0.02 18.98 9.51
C SER A 190 -0.09 20.39 10.08
N PRO A 191 -1.28 20.88 10.51
CA PRO A 191 -1.42 22.19 11.15
C PRO A 191 -0.50 22.40 12.35
N ASN A 192 -0.09 21.31 12.99
CA ASN A 192 0.78 21.32 14.18
C ASN A 192 2.27 21.11 13.85
N ALA A 193 2.65 21.00 12.58
CA ALA A 193 4.05 20.79 12.16
C ALA A 193 4.96 22.01 12.45
N SER A 194 4.39 23.18 12.74
CA SER A 194 5.13 24.42 12.96
C SER A 194 5.66 24.62 14.39
N GLN A 195 5.35 23.73 15.33
CA GLN A 195 5.80 23.88 16.73
C GLN A 195 6.95 22.93 17.09
N GLY A 196 8.16 23.27 16.66
CA GLY A 196 9.36 22.90 17.41
C GLY A 196 9.96 21.51 17.26
N THR A 197 9.46 20.62 16.38
CA THR A 197 9.95 19.24 16.31
C THR A 197 10.84 18.91 15.11
N GLY A 198 11.27 19.91 14.33
CA GLY A 198 12.14 19.67 13.15
C GLY A 198 11.45 18.96 11.98
N PHE A 199 10.13 18.74 12.04
CA PHE A 199 9.36 18.15 10.96
C PHE A 199 9.28 19.11 9.77
N THR A 200 9.45 18.55 8.59
CA THR A 200 9.42 19.31 7.32
C THR A 200 8.01 19.84 7.04
N ASN A 201 7.90 20.86 6.18
CA ASN A 201 6.62 21.31 5.62
C ASN A 201 6.00 20.28 4.65
N ALA A 202 6.28 19.00 4.83
CA ALA A 202 5.74 17.90 4.03
C ALA A 202 4.47 17.36 4.67
N GLY A 203 3.52 16.95 3.86
CA GLY A 203 2.43 16.09 4.30
C GLY A 203 2.89 14.64 4.44
N LYS A 204 1.98 13.74 4.77
CA LYS A 204 2.27 12.30 4.91
C LYS A 204 2.54 11.61 3.59
N ASN A 205 1.84 12.04 2.52
CA ASN A 205 1.83 11.40 1.21
C ASN A 205 2.56 12.21 0.15
N ASN A 206 3.19 11.51 -0.81
CA ASN A 206 3.83 12.14 -1.96
C ASN A 206 2.77 12.74 -2.91
N LYS A 207 2.82 14.06 -3.10
CA LYS A 207 1.88 14.82 -3.93
C LYS A 207 1.80 14.31 -5.37
N LEU A 208 2.93 13.97 -5.98
CA LEU A 208 2.97 13.45 -7.35
C LEU A 208 2.28 12.09 -7.44
N VAL A 209 2.56 11.20 -6.50
CA VAL A 209 1.93 9.87 -6.46
C VAL A 209 0.42 9.99 -6.28
N VAL A 210 -0.04 10.86 -5.36
CA VAL A 210 -1.48 11.11 -5.15
C VAL A 210 -2.14 11.71 -6.39
N LYS A 211 -1.49 12.65 -7.09
CA LYS A 211 -1.97 13.17 -8.37
C LYS A 211 -2.15 12.05 -9.40
N LYS A 212 -1.22 11.09 -9.46
CA LYS A 212 -1.33 9.95 -10.37
C LYS A 212 -2.37 8.93 -9.93
N LEU A 213 -2.61 8.77 -8.61
CA LEU A 213 -3.72 7.94 -8.11
C LEU A 213 -5.07 8.46 -8.64
N ILE A 214 -5.29 9.76 -8.60
CA ILE A 214 -6.52 10.34 -9.14
C ILE A 214 -6.69 9.98 -10.62
N SER A 215 -5.60 10.07 -11.40
CA SER A 215 -5.65 9.68 -12.82
C SER A 215 -5.94 8.19 -13.00
N VAL A 216 -5.40 7.32 -12.13
CA VAL A 216 -5.70 5.87 -12.13
C VAL A 216 -7.18 5.63 -11.88
N VAL A 217 -7.73 6.27 -10.85
CA VAL A 217 -9.14 6.10 -10.46
C VAL A 217 -10.08 6.62 -11.54
N LEU A 218 -9.76 7.75 -12.19
CA LEU A 218 -10.58 8.33 -13.27
C LEU A 218 -10.58 7.48 -14.55
N ASP A 219 -9.49 6.75 -14.81
CA ASP A 219 -9.40 5.86 -15.98
C ASP A 219 -10.01 4.48 -15.74
N ASP A 220 -10.34 4.16 -14.48
CA ASP A 220 -10.87 2.86 -14.11
C ASP A 220 -12.40 2.87 -14.17
N THR A 221 -12.96 2.15 -15.14
CA THR A 221 -14.42 2.06 -15.35
C THR A 221 -15.14 1.23 -14.28
N GLU A 222 -14.42 0.49 -13.44
CA GLU A 222 -15.01 -0.24 -12.31
C GLU A 222 -15.37 0.68 -11.14
N TYR A 223 -14.80 1.90 -11.12
CA TYR A 223 -15.17 2.90 -10.14
C TYR A 223 -16.30 3.78 -10.70
N GLU A 224 -17.51 3.59 -10.24
CA GLU A 224 -18.63 4.51 -10.51
C GLU A 224 -18.38 5.88 -9.88
N ILE A 225 -17.67 6.73 -10.58
CA ILE A 225 -17.47 8.12 -10.18
C ILE A 225 -18.68 8.91 -10.67
N VAL A 226 -19.61 9.23 -9.77
CA VAL A 226 -20.72 10.12 -10.10
C VAL A 226 -20.16 11.47 -10.51
N TYR A 227 -20.44 11.88 -11.75
CA TYR A 227 -19.90 13.06 -12.44
C TYR A 227 -19.99 14.36 -11.61
N VAL A 228 -21.01 14.49 -10.76
CA VAL A 228 -21.22 15.65 -9.87
C VAL A 228 -20.12 15.80 -8.81
N HIS A 229 -19.50 14.70 -8.35
CA HIS A 229 -18.41 14.74 -7.39
C HIS A 229 -17.06 15.04 -8.04
N MET A 230 -16.90 14.79 -9.35
CA MET A 230 -15.69 15.13 -10.08
C MET A 230 -15.41 16.64 -10.09
N ILE A 231 -16.44 17.47 -10.23
CA ILE A 231 -16.29 18.93 -10.19
C ILE A 231 -15.76 19.38 -8.83
N HIS A 232 -16.21 18.80 -7.74
CA HIS A 232 -15.70 19.10 -6.39
C HIS A 232 -14.25 18.62 -6.18
N ILE A 233 -13.88 17.45 -6.72
CA ILE A 233 -12.50 16.96 -6.69
C ILE A 233 -11.59 17.87 -7.52
N TYR A 234 -12.02 18.30 -8.71
CA TYR A 234 -11.25 19.23 -9.55
C TYR A 234 -11.07 20.59 -8.88
N VAL A 235 -12.13 21.16 -8.30
CA VAL A 235 -12.06 22.43 -7.56
C VAL A 235 -11.18 22.30 -6.32
N PHE A 236 -11.26 21.18 -5.63
CA PHE A 236 -10.40 20.89 -4.47
C PHE A 236 -8.93 20.72 -4.88
N LEU A 237 -8.67 20.03 -5.99
CA LEU A 237 -7.33 19.88 -6.57
C LEU A 237 -6.72 21.23 -6.99
N PHE A 238 -7.51 22.10 -7.65
CA PHE A 238 -7.06 23.45 -8.00
C PHE A 238 -6.74 24.31 -6.78
N LYS A 239 -7.47 24.13 -5.69
CA LYS A 239 -7.30 24.92 -4.47
C LYS A 239 -6.10 24.47 -3.61
N TYR A 240 -5.78 23.16 -3.61
CA TYR A 240 -4.81 22.57 -2.69
C TYR A 240 -3.60 21.94 -3.36
N VAL A 241 -3.69 21.62 -4.65
CA VAL A 241 -2.56 21.18 -5.47
C VAL A 241 -2.32 22.28 -6.51
N SER A 242 -1.80 23.44 -6.09
CA SER A 242 -1.30 24.45 -6.99
C SER A 242 -0.34 23.77 -7.97
N ILE A 243 -0.79 23.66 -9.21
CA ILE A 243 0.02 23.13 -10.30
C ILE A 243 1.01 24.26 -10.62
N ASP A 244 2.21 24.18 -10.07
CA ASP A 244 3.35 24.86 -10.67
C ASP A 244 3.59 24.19 -12.02
N VAL A 245 3.19 24.89 -13.09
CA VAL A 245 3.31 24.42 -14.49
C VAL A 245 4.69 24.79 -15.03
N SER A 246 5.65 25.00 -14.16
CA SER A 246 7.04 25.25 -14.52
C SER A 246 7.94 24.16 -13.97
N GLU A 247 7.95 22.99 -14.63
CA GLU A 247 9.12 22.11 -14.83
C GLU A 247 8.73 20.98 -15.80
#